data_66a8b7fa862326a599ab639b0750e09c
#
_entry.id   66a8b7fa862326a599ab639b0750e09c
#
_cell.length_a   1.000
_cell.length_b   1.000
_cell.length_c   1.000
_cell.angle_alpha   90.00
_cell.angle_beta   90.00
_cell.angle_gamma   90.00
#
_symmetry.space_group_name_H-M   'P 1'
#
loop_
_entity.id
_entity.type
_entity.pdbx_description
1 polymer ?
#
loop_
_entity_poly.entity_id
_entity_poly.type
_entity_poly.pdbx_seq_one_letter_code
_entity_poly.pdbx_strand_id
1 'polypeptide(L)'
;MTAFRDIPIGTILPQQPPFRFVDFLENYSEEATEVSFTVREDTLLTEDGGLSAAGVMEHMAQASAARVGYVTVYILHKPVSIGFIGQVKNFRLARLPRMGERLLTRVILRQEIFGISLSDVEVRCGEELIASASLKTALNND
;
A
#
# COMPACT_ATOMS: atom_id res chain seq x y z
N MET A 1 17.27 2.78 -17.89
CA MET A 1 16.06 2.21 -17.26
C MET A 1 15.68 3.01 -16.03
N THR A 2 14.43 3.40 -15.95
CA THR A 2 13.92 4.13 -14.78
C THR A 2 13.65 3.13 -13.65
N ALA A 3 14.23 3.39 -12.47
CA ALA A 3 13.94 2.59 -11.30
C ALA A 3 12.50 2.86 -10.83
N PHE A 4 11.86 1.86 -10.21
CA PHE A 4 10.50 2.05 -9.70
C PHE A 4 10.41 3.21 -8.71
N ARG A 5 11.42 3.40 -7.87
CA ARG A 5 11.46 4.51 -6.92
C ARG A 5 11.43 5.88 -7.57
N ASP A 6 11.83 5.98 -8.84
CA ASP A 6 11.84 7.26 -9.57
C ASP A 6 10.45 7.64 -10.09
N ILE A 7 9.48 6.72 -10.03
CA ILE A 7 8.10 7.04 -10.38
C ILE A 7 7.52 7.95 -9.28
N PRO A 8 7.05 9.17 -9.63
CA PRO A 8 6.41 10.02 -8.63
C PRO A 8 5.17 9.31 -8.07
N ILE A 9 5.15 9.08 -6.77
CA ILE A 9 4.09 8.29 -6.13
C ILE A 9 2.71 8.92 -6.37
N GLY A 10 2.63 10.24 -6.52
CA GLY A 10 1.38 10.94 -6.80
C GLY A 10 0.77 10.61 -8.15
N THR A 11 1.53 9.98 -9.07
CA THR A 11 0.98 9.57 -10.36
C THR A 11 0.18 8.27 -10.25
N ILE A 12 0.37 7.49 -9.20
CA ILE A 12 -0.30 6.20 -9.02
C ILE A 12 -1.21 6.17 -7.79
N LEU A 13 -1.12 7.17 -6.90
CA LEU A 13 -1.99 7.27 -5.72
C LEU A 13 -2.74 8.59 -5.75
N PRO A 14 -4.09 8.57 -5.58
CA PRO A 14 -4.86 9.81 -5.51
C PRO A 14 -4.68 10.57 -4.20
N GLN A 15 -4.31 9.89 -3.12
CA GLN A 15 -4.09 10.54 -1.83
C GLN A 15 -2.90 11.48 -1.90
N GLN A 16 -3.05 12.65 -1.30
CA GLN A 16 -1.99 13.66 -1.21
C GLN A 16 -1.53 13.83 0.24
N PRO A 17 -0.30 14.33 0.47
CA PRO A 17 0.13 14.63 1.83
C PRO A 17 -0.85 15.61 2.51
N PRO A 18 -1.19 15.45 3.79
CA PRO A 18 -0.64 14.47 4.74
C PRO A 18 -1.39 13.13 4.76
N PHE A 19 -2.31 12.89 3.83
CA PHE A 19 -3.14 11.68 3.79
C PHE A 19 -2.46 10.51 3.07
N ARG A 20 -1.30 10.73 2.48
CA ARG A 20 -0.55 9.70 1.75
C ARG A 20 0.32 8.91 2.73
N PHE A 21 0.19 7.58 2.70
CA PHE A 21 0.90 6.65 3.58
C PHE A 21 1.79 5.69 2.80
N VAL A 22 2.25 6.09 1.63
CA VAL A 22 3.23 5.37 0.81
C VAL A 22 4.20 6.40 0.25
N ASP A 23 5.51 6.16 0.43
CA ASP A 23 6.53 7.07 -0.08
C ASP A 23 7.00 6.68 -1.48
N PHE A 24 7.27 5.38 -1.70
CA PHE A 24 7.85 4.91 -2.96
C PHE A 24 7.25 3.59 -3.38
N LEU A 25 7.11 3.43 -4.69
CA LEU A 25 6.98 2.10 -5.31
C LEU A 25 8.39 1.55 -5.42
N GLU A 26 8.66 0.41 -4.77
CA GLU A 26 9.99 -0.18 -4.74
C GLU A 26 10.18 -1.26 -5.79
N ASN A 27 9.13 -2.04 -6.08
CA ASN A 27 9.19 -3.10 -7.07
C ASN A 27 7.79 -3.49 -7.53
N TYR A 28 7.70 -4.00 -8.76
CA TYR A 28 6.46 -4.53 -9.32
C TYR A 28 6.75 -5.78 -10.14
N SER A 29 5.92 -6.80 -9.95
CA SER A 29 5.76 -7.94 -10.86
C SER A 29 4.27 -8.31 -10.90
N GLU A 30 3.88 -9.17 -11.83
CA GLU A 30 2.49 -9.61 -11.89
C GLU A 30 2.03 -10.28 -10.59
N GLU A 31 2.95 -10.93 -9.89
CA GLU A 31 2.63 -11.66 -8.66
C GLU A 31 2.68 -10.80 -7.41
N ALA A 32 3.59 -9.84 -7.35
CA ALA A 32 3.81 -9.07 -6.13
C ALA A 32 4.29 -7.66 -6.43
N THR A 33 3.85 -6.74 -5.58
CA THR A 33 4.23 -5.32 -5.62
C THR A 33 4.79 -4.95 -4.26
N GLU A 34 5.88 -4.18 -4.24
CA GLU A 34 6.49 -3.71 -3.01
C GLU A 34 6.48 -2.19 -2.95
N VAL A 35 6.06 -1.65 -1.80
CA VAL A 35 6.07 -0.21 -1.53
C VAL A 35 6.76 0.03 -0.20
N SER A 36 7.21 1.27 0.01
CA SER A 36 7.81 1.66 1.28
C SER A 36 7.17 2.92 1.84
N PHE A 37 7.26 3.06 3.15
CA PHE A 37 6.75 4.21 3.88
C PHE A 37 7.55 4.38 5.17
N THR A 38 8.00 5.60 5.44
CA THR A 38 8.69 5.92 6.70
C THR A 38 7.74 6.68 7.61
N VAL A 39 7.61 6.20 8.85
CA VAL A 39 6.78 6.87 9.86
C VAL A 39 7.52 8.13 10.33
N ARG A 40 6.89 9.30 10.16
CA ARG A 40 7.47 10.61 10.48
C ARG A 40 6.63 11.32 11.55
N GLU A 41 7.19 12.36 12.13
CA GLU A 41 6.48 13.14 13.16
C GLU A 41 5.19 13.76 12.66
N ASP A 42 5.15 14.14 11.37
CA ASP A 42 3.95 14.72 10.75
C ASP A 42 2.99 13.71 10.16
N THR A 43 3.27 12.42 10.34
CA THR A 43 2.38 11.35 9.87
C THR A 43 1.08 11.38 10.67
N LEU A 44 -0.06 11.30 9.96
CA LEU A 44 -1.37 11.19 10.60
C LEU A 44 -1.55 9.80 11.22
N LEU A 45 -2.57 9.64 12.05
CA LEU A 45 -2.93 8.36 12.68
C LEU A 45 -1.80 7.78 13.53
N THR A 46 -1.04 8.68 14.18
CA THR A 46 0.00 8.29 15.13
C THR A 46 -0.52 8.39 16.55
N GLU A 47 0.05 7.59 17.43
CA GLU A 47 -0.19 7.62 18.87
C GLU A 47 1.02 7.03 19.60
N ASP A 48 1.32 7.55 20.78
CA ASP A 48 2.38 7.02 21.66
C ASP A 48 3.73 6.81 20.94
N GLY A 49 4.12 7.74 20.06
CA GLY A 49 5.41 7.69 19.39
C GLY A 49 5.50 6.77 18.20
N GLY A 50 4.38 6.37 17.63
CA GLY A 50 4.38 5.51 16.46
C GLY A 50 3.07 5.56 15.69
N LEU A 51 3.00 4.72 14.66
CA LEU A 51 1.81 4.61 13.84
C LEU A 51 0.77 3.72 14.54
N SER A 52 -0.48 4.19 14.58
CA SER A 52 -1.57 3.41 15.20
C SER A 52 -1.97 2.21 14.33
N ALA A 53 -2.77 1.30 14.89
CA ALA A 53 -3.32 0.17 14.12
C ALA A 53 -4.13 0.68 12.92
N ALA A 54 -4.92 1.74 13.10
CA ALA A 54 -5.66 2.37 11.99
C ALA A 54 -4.70 2.89 10.91
N GLY A 55 -3.55 3.46 11.32
CA GLY A 55 -2.53 3.93 10.40
C GLY A 55 -1.88 2.79 9.63
N VAL A 56 -1.64 1.65 10.28
CA VAL A 56 -1.11 0.46 9.60
C VAL A 56 -2.11 -0.04 8.56
N MET A 57 -3.40 -0.10 8.90
CA MET A 57 -4.44 -0.52 7.95
C MET A 57 -4.54 0.43 6.77
N GLU A 58 -4.47 1.74 7.01
CA GLU A 58 -4.50 2.75 5.94
C GLU A 58 -3.29 2.58 5.01
N HIS A 59 -2.10 2.37 5.58
CA HIS A 59 -0.90 2.09 4.79
C HIS A 59 -1.07 0.85 3.92
N MET A 60 -1.62 -0.23 4.46
CA MET A 60 -1.85 -1.47 3.72
C MET A 60 -2.85 -1.26 2.58
N ALA A 61 -3.91 -0.51 2.83
CA ALA A 61 -4.89 -0.17 1.80
C ALA A 61 -4.26 0.63 0.68
N GLN A 62 -3.43 1.62 1.02
CA GLN A 62 -2.73 2.43 0.02
C GLN A 62 -1.65 1.63 -0.73
N ALA A 63 -1.02 0.66 -0.09
CA ALA A 63 -0.10 -0.25 -0.77
C ALA A 63 -0.81 -1.02 -1.88
N SER A 64 -2.01 -1.54 -1.59
CA SER A 64 -2.83 -2.21 -2.60
C SER A 64 -3.27 -1.25 -3.70
N ALA A 65 -3.63 -0.02 -3.34
CA ALA A 65 -4.01 1.01 -4.30
C ALA A 65 -2.83 1.39 -5.21
N ALA A 66 -1.61 1.41 -4.68
CA ALA A 66 -0.41 1.71 -5.47
C ALA A 66 -0.17 0.66 -6.55
N ARG A 67 -0.39 -0.63 -6.24
CA ARG A 67 -0.33 -1.70 -7.24
C ARG A 67 -1.31 -1.44 -8.37
N VAL A 68 -2.56 -1.19 -8.01
CA VAL A 68 -3.62 -0.93 -8.98
C VAL A 68 -3.29 0.32 -9.81
N GLY A 69 -2.83 1.39 -9.15
CA GLY A 69 -2.47 2.63 -9.83
C GLY A 69 -1.32 2.45 -10.82
N TYR A 70 -0.30 1.69 -10.44
CA TYR A 70 0.81 1.39 -11.34
C TYR A 70 0.32 0.65 -12.60
N VAL A 71 -0.48 -0.40 -12.42
CA VAL A 71 -1.03 -1.16 -13.55
C VAL A 71 -1.89 -0.25 -14.44
N THR A 72 -2.75 0.54 -13.83
CA THR A 72 -3.67 1.42 -14.56
C THR A 72 -2.93 2.46 -15.39
N VAL A 73 -1.97 3.16 -14.78
CA VAL A 73 -1.31 4.30 -15.41
C VAL A 73 -0.17 3.86 -16.32
N TYR A 74 0.69 2.94 -15.87
CA TYR A 74 1.94 2.63 -16.55
C TYR A 74 1.87 1.38 -17.43
N ILE A 75 0.91 0.50 -17.23
CA ILE A 75 0.72 -0.68 -18.07
C ILE A 75 -0.46 -0.49 -19.03
N LEU A 76 -1.61 -0.07 -18.52
CA LEU A 76 -2.82 0.10 -19.33
C LEU A 76 -2.94 1.49 -19.95
N HIS A 77 -2.09 2.44 -19.54
CA HIS A 77 -2.08 3.82 -20.03
C HIS A 77 -3.44 4.51 -19.90
N LYS A 78 -4.07 4.34 -18.74
CA LYS A 78 -5.35 4.95 -18.40
C LYS A 78 -5.16 5.93 -17.25
N PRO A 79 -6.08 6.88 -17.04
CA PRO A 79 -6.03 7.75 -15.86
C PRO A 79 -6.15 6.94 -14.58
N VAL A 80 -5.49 7.42 -13.52
CA VAL A 80 -5.62 6.79 -12.21
C VAL A 80 -7.09 6.84 -11.78
N SER A 81 -7.57 5.73 -11.22
CA SER A 81 -8.94 5.62 -10.73
C SER A 81 -8.94 5.34 -9.24
N ILE A 82 -10.07 5.67 -8.61
CA ILE A 82 -10.25 5.44 -7.18
C ILE A 82 -10.65 3.99 -6.98
N GLY A 83 -9.87 3.26 -6.17
CA GLY A 83 -10.21 1.92 -5.74
C GLY A 83 -10.91 1.94 -4.40
N PHE A 84 -11.69 0.92 -4.13
CA PHE A 84 -12.39 0.74 -2.87
C PHE A 84 -11.95 -0.55 -2.21
N ILE A 85 -11.64 -0.48 -0.91
CA ILE A 85 -11.42 -1.67 -0.10
C ILE A 85 -12.80 -2.21 0.26
N GLY A 86 -13.16 -3.36 -0.31
CA GLY A 86 -14.44 -4.01 -0.03
C GLY A 86 -14.41 -4.85 1.24
N GLN A 87 -13.24 -5.37 1.63
CA GLN A 87 -13.12 -6.24 2.78
C GLN A 87 -11.67 -6.35 3.24
N VAL A 88 -11.48 -6.39 4.56
CA VAL A 88 -10.21 -6.71 5.21
C VAL A 88 -10.45 -7.96 6.05
N LYS A 89 -9.65 -8.99 5.85
CA LYS A 89 -9.72 -10.24 6.61
C LYS A 89 -8.39 -10.58 7.23
N ASN A 90 -8.43 -11.28 8.36
CA ASN A 90 -7.25 -11.86 8.98
C ASN A 90 -6.18 -10.82 9.30
N PHE A 91 -6.61 -9.63 9.72
CA PHE A 91 -5.67 -8.61 10.14
C PHE A 91 -4.93 -9.08 11.37
N ARG A 92 -3.60 -9.15 11.26
CA ARG A 92 -2.71 -9.53 12.35
C ARG A 92 -1.67 -8.46 12.55
N LEU A 93 -1.45 -8.09 13.80
CA LEU A 93 -0.52 -7.02 14.16
C LEU A 93 0.36 -7.53 15.30
N ALA A 94 1.65 -7.75 15.01
CA ALA A 94 2.61 -8.20 16.01
C ALA A 94 3.06 -7.04 16.90
N ARG A 95 3.28 -5.87 16.31
CA ARG A 95 3.60 -4.65 17.03
C ARG A 95 3.32 -3.43 16.15
N LEU A 96 3.21 -2.27 16.78
CA LEU A 96 3.04 -1.01 16.06
C LEU A 96 4.39 -0.48 15.57
N PRO A 97 4.45 0.08 14.36
CA PRO A 97 5.67 0.74 13.88
C PRO A 97 5.97 1.99 14.71
N ARG A 98 7.25 2.22 14.96
CA ARG A 98 7.71 3.38 15.73
C ARG A 98 8.10 4.52 14.79
N MET A 99 8.11 5.72 15.35
CA MET A 99 8.62 6.91 14.67
C MET A 99 10.01 6.63 14.09
N GLY A 100 10.21 6.99 12.83
CA GLY A 100 11.48 6.80 12.13
C GLY A 100 11.66 5.44 11.46
N GLU A 101 10.81 4.46 11.75
CA GLU A 101 10.91 3.15 11.12
C GLU A 101 10.42 3.19 9.67
N ARG A 102 11.14 2.48 8.81
CA ARG A 102 10.76 2.33 7.41
C ARG A 102 10.02 1.00 7.24
N LEU A 103 8.81 1.09 6.72
CA LEU A 103 8.01 -0.09 6.39
C LEU A 103 8.30 -0.51 4.96
N LEU A 104 8.53 -1.80 4.75
CA LEU A 104 8.55 -2.39 3.41
C LEU A 104 7.35 -3.33 3.33
N THR A 105 6.44 -3.04 2.41
CA THR A 105 5.16 -3.74 2.35
C THR A 105 5.02 -4.42 1.00
N ARG A 106 4.68 -5.69 1.06
CA ARG A 106 4.51 -6.53 -0.10
C ARG A 106 3.04 -6.87 -0.29
N VAL A 107 2.52 -6.58 -1.47
CA VAL A 107 1.15 -6.91 -1.89
C VAL A 107 1.24 -8.08 -2.84
N ILE A 108 0.73 -9.23 -2.44
CA ILE A 108 0.80 -10.47 -3.21
C ILE A 108 -0.57 -10.74 -3.81
N LEU A 109 -0.67 -10.65 -5.14
CA LEU A 109 -1.93 -10.88 -5.83
C LEU A 109 -2.24 -12.37 -5.82
N ARG A 110 -3.41 -12.72 -5.28
CA ARG A 110 -3.87 -14.12 -5.24
C ARG A 110 -4.87 -14.43 -6.33
N GLN A 111 -5.77 -13.47 -6.61
CA GLN A 111 -6.83 -13.67 -7.59
C GLN A 111 -7.33 -12.33 -8.08
N GLU A 112 -7.68 -12.26 -9.37
CA GLU A 112 -8.29 -11.06 -9.95
C GLU A 112 -9.38 -11.50 -10.93
N ILE A 113 -10.61 -11.07 -10.67
CA ILE A 113 -11.77 -11.41 -11.48
C ILE A 113 -12.68 -10.19 -11.57
N PHE A 114 -13.00 -9.75 -12.80
CA PHE A 114 -13.94 -8.66 -13.05
C PHE A 114 -13.64 -7.37 -12.27
N GLY A 115 -12.36 -6.97 -12.22
CA GLY A 115 -11.96 -5.75 -11.51
C GLY A 115 -11.90 -5.88 -10.00
N ILE A 116 -12.12 -7.08 -9.46
CA ILE A 116 -11.98 -7.36 -8.04
C ILE A 116 -10.70 -8.13 -7.82
N SER A 117 -9.83 -7.61 -6.95
CA SER A 117 -8.55 -8.22 -6.61
C SER A 117 -8.58 -8.75 -5.18
N LEU A 118 -8.07 -9.97 -4.99
CA LEU A 118 -7.81 -10.54 -3.68
C LEU A 118 -6.30 -10.59 -3.49
N SER A 119 -5.79 -9.96 -2.46
CA SER A 119 -4.35 -9.87 -2.20
C SER A 119 -4.05 -10.14 -0.74
N ASP A 120 -2.90 -10.77 -0.50
CA ASP A 120 -2.31 -10.82 0.83
C ASP A 120 -1.31 -9.69 0.94
N VAL A 121 -1.31 -8.98 2.07
CA VAL A 121 -0.44 -7.85 2.32
C VAL A 121 0.40 -8.15 3.55
N GLU A 122 1.71 -7.98 3.42
CA GLU A 122 2.67 -8.21 4.49
C GLU A 122 3.49 -6.94 4.72
N VAL A 123 3.55 -6.48 5.97
CA VAL A 123 4.31 -5.29 6.35
C VAL A 123 5.51 -5.71 7.18
N ARG A 124 6.70 -5.29 6.75
CA ARG A 124 7.95 -5.59 7.45
C ARG A 124 8.69 -4.32 7.84
N CYS A 125 9.37 -4.40 8.99
CA CYS A 125 10.41 -3.44 9.38
C CYS A 125 11.72 -4.24 9.39
N GLY A 126 12.61 -3.95 8.44
CA GLY A 126 13.75 -4.83 8.20
C GLY A 126 13.25 -6.23 7.84
N GLU A 127 13.70 -7.25 8.57
CA GLU A 127 13.28 -8.62 8.35
C GLU A 127 12.07 -9.03 9.19
N GLU A 128 11.65 -8.17 10.10
CA GLU A 128 10.55 -8.48 11.02
C GLU A 128 9.19 -8.27 10.37
N LEU A 129 8.37 -9.33 10.31
CA LEU A 129 6.98 -9.21 9.86
C LEU A 129 6.16 -8.66 11.01
N ILE A 130 5.67 -7.42 10.87
CA ILE A 130 4.94 -6.74 11.94
C ILE A 130 3.44 -6.73 11.75
N ALA A 131 2.97 -6.87 10.51
CA ALA A 131 1.52 -6.89 10.23
C ALA A 131 1.24 -7.67 8.95
N SER A 132 0.05 -8.23 8.88
CA SER A 132 -0.44 -8.89 7.66
C SER A 132 -1.96 -8.85 7.62
N ALA A 133 -2.51 -8.96 6.41
CA ALA A 133 -3.96 -9.02 6.18
C ALA A 133 -4.23 -9.54 4.78
N SER A 134 -5.48 -9.94 4.55
CA SER A 134 -5.99 -10.20 3.22
C SER A 134 -6.97 -9.09 2.84
N LEU A 135 -6.78 -8.50 1.68
CA LEU A 135 -7.58 -7.37 1.22
C LEU A 135 -8.34 -7.74 -0.05
N LYS A 136 -9.61 -7.35 -0.09
CA LYS A 136 -10.43 -7.38 -1.29
C LYS A 136 -10.60 -5.95 -1.78
N THR A 137 -10.14 -5.68 -3.00
CA THR A 137 -10.14 -4.34 -3.58
C THR A 137 -10.96 -4.35 -4.86
N ALA A 138 -11.81 -3.35 -5.04
CA ALA A 138 -12.59 -3.17 -6.25
C ALA A 138 -12.26 -1.83 -6.87
N LEU A 139 -12.22 -1.78 -8.20
CA LEU A 139 -12.05 -0.55 -8.95
C LEU A 139 -13.40 0.03 -9.31
N ASN A 140 -13.48 1.37 -9.29
CA ASN A 140 -14.61 2.08 -9.84
C ASN A 140 -14.38 2.22 -11.35
N ASN A 141 -15.19 1.54 -12.16
CA ASN A 141 -15.05 1.49 -13.62
C ASN A 141 -15.99 2.45 -14.35
N ASP A 142 -16.32 3.56 -13.75
CA ASP A 142 -17.15 4.57 -14.41
C ASP A 142 -16.39 5.30 -15.53
#